data_aa8a37408d2c68e62ba3dac65878f43a
#
_entry.id   aa8a37408d2c68e62ba3dac65878f43a
#
_cell.length_a   1.000
_cell.length_b   1.000
_cell.length_c   1.000
_cell.angle_alpha   90.00
_cell.angle_beta   90.00
_cell.angle_gamma   90.00
#
_symmetry.space_group_name_H-M   'P 1'
#
loop_
_entity.id
_entity.type
_entity.pdbx_description
1 polymer ?
#
loop_
_entity_poly.entity_id
_entity_poly.type
_entity_poly.pdbx_seq_one_letter_code
_entity_poly.pdbx_strand_id
1 'polypeptide(L)'
;PNGRKELHLVFLDNGRLALARDPLFAEALRCIRCGSCANVCPIYRLVGGHHYGHVYIGAIGLILTHFYHGRDNARAIVRNCLNCQACKAVCPAGIDLPYLIKGVHRAILEAEGQRPARNLLLKRVLGNRRLFHFLLRRASLVQKPLVRGQYLRHLPLFFTSEHRFRSLPALAPTPLRDLWDRLNPRLQNPRYRVALFGGCLVDFVYPEQALALVRLLS
;
A
#
# COMPACT_ATOMS: atom_id res chain seq x y z
N PRO A 1 -39.04 44.19 -26.65
CA PRO A 1 -39.68 43.00 -26.06
C PRO A 1 -38.76 42.20 -25.15
N ASN A 2 -37.57 42.65 -24.79
CA ASN A 2 -36.72 42.01 -23.83
C ASN A 2 -36.83 42.74 -22.50
N GLY A 3 -37.77 42.30 -21.65
CA GLY A 3 -37.93 42.78 -20.26
C GLY A 3 -36.62 42.71 -19.49
N ARG A 4 -36.58 43.27 -18.28
CA ARG A 4 -35.42 43.16 -17.37
C ARG A 4 -35.02 41.71 -17.23
N LYS A 5 -33.74 41.41 -17.55
CA LYS A 5 -33.17 40.11 -17.31
C LYS A 5 -32.74 40.02 -15.86
N GLU A 6 -33.19 39.00 -15.15
CA GLU A 6 -32.74 38.68 -13.78
C GLU A 6 -31.67 37.63 -13.87
N LEU A 7 -30.59 37.82 -13.11
CA LEU A 7 -29.51 36.88 -12.97
C LEU A 7 -29.45 36.42 -11.48
N HIS A 8 -29.65 35.15 -11.27
CA HIS A 8 -29.52 34.53 -9.96
C HIS A 8 -28.21 33.77 -9.87
N LEU A 9 -27.32 34.15 -8.94
CA LEU A 9 -26.03 33.51 -8.71
C LEU A 9 -26.09 32.79 -7.38
N VAL A 10 -25.89 31.47 -7.39
CA VAL A 10 -25.82 30.65 -6.21
C VAL A 10 -24.42 30.06 -6.08
N PHE A 11 -23.70 30.43 -5.03
CA PHE A 11 -22.37 29.92 -4.71
C PHE A 11 -22.48 28.74 -3.76
N LEU A 12 -21.97 27.57 -4.20
CA LEU A 12 -21.92 26.34 -3.41
C LEU A 12 -20.49 26.04 -3.03
N ASP A 13 -20.16 26.14 -1.74
CA ASP A 13 -18.83 25.78 -1.25
C ASP A 13 -18.68 24.27 -1.01
N ASN A 14 -19.56 23.69 -0.24
CA ASN A 14 -19.52 22.27 0.14
C ASN A 14 -18.11 21.79 0.55
N GLY A 15 -17.37 22.60 1.34
CA GLY A 15 -16.03 22.28 1.82
C GLY A 15 -14.88 22.52 0.83
N ARG A 16 -15.14 23.10 -0.35
CA ARG A 16 -14.08 23.39 -1.35
C ARG A 16 -13.12 24.46 -0.88
N LEU A 17 -13.58 25.45 -0.14
CA LEU A 17 -12.71 26.47 0.46
C LEU A 17 -11.80 25.87 1.54
N ALA A 18 -12.31 24.92 2.33
CA ALA A 18 -11.48 24.21 3.30
C ALA A 18 -10.40 23.39 2.59
N LEU A 19 -10.77 22.68 1.53
CA LEU A 19 -9.82 21.93 0.70
C LEU A 19 -8.78 22.85 0.04
N ALA A 20 -9.17 24.02 -0.43
CA ALA A 20 -8.27 25.00 -1.07
C ALA A 20 -7.25 25.58 -0.09
N ARG A 21 -7.61 25.70 1.19
CA ARG A 21 -6.71 26.21 2.24
C ARG A 21 -5.78 25.15 2.82
N ASP A 22 -6.04 23.88 2.54
CA ASP A 22 -5.17 22.80 3.00
C ASP A 22 -3.91 22.72 2.12
N PRO A 23 -2.71 22.93 2.69
CA PRO A 23 -1.47 22.99 1.91
C PRO A 23 -1.12 21.68 1.22
N LEU A 24 -1.60 20.54 1.75
CA LEU A 24 -1.38 19.23 1.16
C LEU A 24 -2.40 18.93 0.05
N PHE A 25 -3.69 19.25 0.28
CA PHE A 25 -4.77 18.76 -0.55
C PHE A 25 -5.29 19.77 -1.57
N ALA A 26 -4.88 21.03 -1.52
CA ALA A 26 -5.29 22.08 -2.49
C ALA A 26 -5.04 21.67 -3.94
N GLU A 27 -4.00 20.89 -4.19
CA GLU A 27 -3.67 20.33 -5.50
C GLU A 27 -4.82 19.50 -6.11
N ALA A 28 -5.64 18.85 -5.30
CA ALA A 28 -6.78 18.06 -5.76
C ALA A 28 -7.82 18.91 -6.53
N LEU A 29 -7.89 20.22 -6.29
CA LEU A 29 -8.79 21.13 -6.97
C LEU A 29 -8.44 21.38 -8.43
N ARG A 30 -7.21 21.08 -8.87
CA ARG A 30 -6.81 21.12 -10.28
C ARG A 30 -7.46 20.02 -11.13
N CYS A 31 -8.20 19.11 -10.52
CA CYS A 31 -8.80 17.98 -11.20
C CYS A 31 -9.89 18.41 -12.21
N ILE A 32 -9.68 18.08 -13.48
CA ILE A 32 -10.62 18.33 -14.59
C ILE A 32 -11.68 17.23 -14.76
N ARG A 33 -11.75 16.26 -13.84
CA ARG A 33 -12.75 15.17 -13.86
C ARG A 33 -12.70 14.26 -15.11
N CYS A 34 -11.56 14.11 -15.76
CA CYS A 34 -11.39 13.32 -16.99
C CYS A 34 -11.55 11.79 -16.82
N GLY A 35 -11.52 11.25 -15.58
CA GLY A 35 -11.68 9.83 -15.30
C GLY A 35 -10.46 8.94 -15.56
N SER A 36 -9.36 9.45 -16.14
CA SER A 36 -8.17 8.65 -16.48
C SER A 36 -7.61 7.87 -15.30
N CYS A 37 -7.62 8.45 -14.10
CA CYS A 37 -7.15 7.80 -12.88
C CYS A 37 -8.00 6.59 -12.45
N ALA A 38 -9.28 6.56 -12.80
CA ALA A 38 -10.14 5.39 -12.59
C ALA A 38 -9.83 4.31 -13.64
N ASN A 39 -9.69 4.71 -14.90
CA ASN A 39 -9.46 3.79 -16.01
C ASN A 39 -8.18 2.95 -15.84
N VAL A 40 -7.09 3.52 -15.32
CA VAL A 40 -5.82 2.81 -15.13
C VAL A 40 -5.70 2.10 -13.78
N CYS A 41 -6.64 2.34 -12.86
CA CYS A 41 -6.56 1.78 -11.52
C CYS A 41 -6.85 0.28 -11.51
N PRO A 42 -5.89 -0.58 -11.07
CA PRO A 42 -6.10 -2.02 -11.05
C PRO A 42 -7.25 -2.43 -10.12
N ILE A 43 -7.43 -1.72 -9.00
CA ILE A 43 -8.52 -2.02 -8.06
C ILE A 43 -9.87 -1.62 -8.66
N TYR A 44 -9.96 -0.43 -9.29
CA TYR A 44 -11.18 0.00 -9.96
C TYR A 44 -11.60 -0.98 -11.06
N ARG A 45 -10.65 -1.47 -11.85
CA ARG A 45 -10.91 -2.46 -12.91
C ARG A 45 -11.38 -3.81 -12.37
N LEU A 46 -10.93 -4.16 -11.16
CA LEU A 46 -11.29 -5.43 -10.52
C LEU A 46 -12.69 -5.39 -9.90
N VAL A 47 -13.04 -4.31 -9.19
CA VAL A 47 -14.24 -4.24 -8.35
C VAL A 47 -15.33 -3.32 -8.91
N GLY A 48 -15.02 -2.50 -9.91
CA GLY A 48 -15.94 -1.53 -10.49
C GLY A 48 -16.19 -0.29 -9.61
N GLY A 49 -16.91 0.68 -10.18
CA GLY A 49 -17.15 1.97 -9.53
C GLY A 49 -18.01 1.88 -8.26
N HIS A 50 -18.96 0.95 -8.22
CA HIS A 50 -19.84 0.78 -7.05
C HIS A 50 -19.10 0.30 -5.79
N HIS A 51 -18.05 -0.50 -5.95
CA HIS A 51 -17.28 -1.03 -4.83
C HIS A 51 -15.99 -0.25 -4.56
N TYR A 52 -15.53 0.56 -5.52
CA TYR A 52 -14.30 1.35 -5.40
C TYR A 52 -14.56 2.86 -5.28
N GLY A 53 -15.69 3.25 -4.84
CA GLY A 53 -16.04 4.65 -4.69
C GLY A 53 -17.16 4.85 -3.71
N HIS A 54 -17.51 6.10 -3.53
CA HIS A 54 -18.75 6.50 -2.88
C HIS A 54 -19.57 7.27 -3.92
N VAL A 55 -19.64 8.60 -3.83
CA VAL A 55 -20.20 9.43 -4.92
C VAL A 55 -19.17 9.69 -6.00
N TYR A 56 -17.92 9.88 -5.60
CA TYR A 56 -16.79 10.11 -6.50
C TYR A 56 -15.98 8.84 -6.68
N ILE A 57 -15.59 8.55 -7.93
CA ILE A 57 -14.85 7.36 -8.31
C ILE A 57 -13.39 7.66 -8.68
N GLY A 58 -12.57 6.61 -8.73
CA GLY A 58 -11.16 6.70 -9.10
C GLY A 58 -10.28 7.28 -7.99
N ALA A 59 -9.01 7.48 -8.29
CA ALA A 59 -8.04 7.94 -7.31
C ALA A 59 -8.39 9.31 -6.72
N ILE A 60 -8.86 10.24 -7.55
CA ILE A 60 -9.35 11.55 -7.07
C ILE A 60 -10.57 11.39 -6.17
N GLY A 61 -11.42 10.42 -6.46
CA GLY A 61 -12.62 10.12 -5.69
C GLY A 61 -12.33 9.75 -4.24
N LEU A 62 -11.22 9.04 -3.99
CA LEU A 62 -10.79 8.69 -2.62
C LEU A 62 -10.51 9.93 -1.78
N ILE A 63 -9.91 10.96 -2.40
CA ILE A 63 -9.59 12.22 -1.75
C ILE A 63 -10.86 13.04 -1.51
N LEU A 64 -11.67 13.23 -2.57
CA LEU A 64 -12.88 14.05 -2.50
C LEU A 64 -13.93 13.45 -1.57
N THR A 65 -14.03 12.14 -1.48
CA THR A 65 -14.94 11.48 -0.53
C THR A 65 -14.59 11.85 0.92
N HIS A 66 -13.31 11.91 1.26
CA HIS A 66 -12.86 12.33 2.59
C HIS A 66 -13.34 13.73 2.96
N PHE A 67 -13.21 14.69 2.02
CA PHE A 67 -13.55 16.08 2.27
C PHE A 67 -15.04 16.39 2.18
N TYR A 68 -15.76 15.74 1.26
CA TYR A 68 -17.15 16.10 0.96
C TYR A 68 -18.18 15.15 1.57
N HIS A 69 -17.80 13.92 1.87
CA HIS A 69 -18.69 12.90 2.42
C HIS A 69 -18.21 12.31 3.74
N GLY A 70 -17.12 12.86 4.27
CA GLY A 70 -16.60 12.50 5.57
C GLY A 70 -15.67 11.29 5.57
N ARG A 71 -15.00 11.17 6.70
CA ARG A 71 -13.96 10.18 6.95
C ARG A 71 -14.43 8.75 6.87
N ASP A 72 -15.62 8.46 7.39
CA ASP A 72 -16.13 7.09 7.49
C ASP A 72 -16.38 6.48 6.11
N ASN A 73 -16.90 7.27 5.18
CA ASN A 73 -17.10 6.86 3.79
C ASN A 73 -15.77 6.66 3.03
N ALA A 74 -14.75 7.44 3.34
CA ALA A 74 -13.44 7.32 2.72
C ALA A 74 -12.62 6.14 3.27
N ARG A 75 -12.83 5.75 4.52
CA ARG A 75 -12.01 4.80 5.28
C ARG A 75 -11.83 3.44 4.58
N ALA A 76 -12.91 2.83 4.16
CA ALA A 76 -12.89 1.51 3.53
C ALA A 76 -12.19 1.56 2.17
N ILE A 77 -12.48 2.62 1.41
CA ILE A 77 -12.03 2.78 0.02
C ILE A 77 -10.53 3.09 -0.05
N VAL A 78 -10.04 4.00 0.81
CA VAL A 78 -8.63 4.42 0.83
C VAL A 78 -7.68 3.26 1.14
N ARG A 79 -8.11 2.29 1.96
CA ARG A 79 -7.32 1.09 2.29
C ARG A 79 -7.05 0.17 1.11
N ASN A 80 -7.88 0.25 0.08
CA ASN A 80 -7.72 -0.57 -1.13
C ASN A 80 -6.66 -0.02 -2.09
N CYS A 81 -6.13 1.19 -1.87
CA CYS A 81 -5.11 1.76 -2.74
C CYS A 81 -3.79 0.98 -2.65
N LEU A 82 -3.34 0.41 -3.77
CA LEU A 82 -2.07 -0.33 -3.88
C LEU A 82 -0.84 0.58 -3.99
N ASN A 83 -1.02 1.90 -4.11
CA ASN A 83 0.06 2.86 -4.34
C ASN A 83 0.94 2.54 -5.57
N CYS A 84 0.35 1.99 -6.63
CA CYS A 84 1.05 1.55 -7.84
C CYS A 84 1.52 2.69 -8.77
N GLN A 85 1.23 3.95 -8.45
CA GLN A 85 1.59 5.17 -9.18
C GLN A 85 0.92 5.36 -10.55
N ALA A 86 0.17 4.40 -11.06
CA ALA A 86 -0.44 4.48 -12.40
C ALA A 86 -1.34 5.73 -12.57
N CYS A 87 -2.13 6.08 -11.57
CA CYS A 87 -3.00 7.25 -11.61
C CYS A 87 -2.23 8.59 -11.66
N LYS A 88 -1.03 8.67 -11.10
CA LYS A 88 -0.14 9.83 -11.22
C LYS A 88 0.39 9.95 -12.63
N ALA A 89 0.86 8.84 -13.21
CA ALA A 89 1.46 8.82 -14.54
C ALA A 89 0.51 9.29 -15.66
N VAL A 90 -0.81 9.05 -15.51
CA VAL A 90 -1.80 9.42 -16.52
C VAL A 90 -2.57 10.70 -16.21
N CYS A 91 -2.29 11.39 -15.11
CA CYS A 91 -3.02 12.57 -14.73
C CYS A 91 -2.66 13.78 -15.62
N PRO A 92 -3.57 14.30 -16.47
CA PRO A 92 -3.25 15.42 -17.32
C PRO A 92 -3.06 16.73 -16.55
N ALA A 93 -3.60 16.83 -15.34
CA ALA A 93 -3.41 17.97 -14.44
C ALA A 93 -2.16 17.85 -13.55
N GLY A 94 -1.35 16.81 -13.71
CA GLY A 94 -0.10 16.59 -12.97
C GLY A 94 -0.26 16.40 -11.46
N ILE A 95 -1.43 15.92 -11.00
CA ILE A 95 -1.72 15.74 -9.57
C ILE A 95 -1.03 14.50 -9.04
N ASP A 96 -0.32 14.61 -7.90
CA ASP A 96 0.25 13.45 -7.20
C ASP A 96 -0.81 12.71 -6.37
N LEU A 97 -1.75 12.07 -7.08
CA LEU A 97 -2.86 11.35 -6.46
C LEU A 97 -2.44 10.32 -5.41
N PRO A 98 -1.42 9.46 -5.64
CA PRO A 98 -0.98 8.50 -4.64
C PRO A 98 -0.47 9.15 -3.35
N TYR A 99 0.21 10.28 -3.45
CA TYR A 99 0.68 11.04 -2.30
C TYR A 99 -0.48 11.59 -1.48
N LEU A 100 -1.46 12.21 -2.16
CA LEU A 100 -2.66 12.74 -1.52
C LEU A 100 -3.51 11.62 -0.86
N ILE A 101 -3.65 10.45 -1.50
CA ILE A 101 -4.35 9.30 -0.92
C ILE A 101 -3.67 8.82 0.36
N LYS A 102 -2.33 8.81 0.41
CA LYS A 102 -1.59 8.51 1.65
C LYS A 102 -1.86 9.56 2.72
N GLY A 103 -1.96 10.84 2.35
CA GLY A 103 -2.35 11.91 3.26
C GLY A 103 -3.73 11.67 3.88
N VAL A 104 -4.73 11.31 3.08
CA VAL A 104 -6.07 10.94 3.57
C VAL A 104 -5.99 9.74 4.51
N HIS A 105 -5.25 8.69 4.13
CA HIS A 105 -5.09 7.50 4.98
C HIS A 105 -4.44 7.86 6.33
N ARG A 106 -3.43 8.70 6.31
CA ARG A 106 -2.77 9.21 7.52
C ARG A 106 -3.76 9.99 8.40
N ALA A 107 -4.51 10.93 7.84
CA ALA A 107 -5.51 11.71 8.57
C ALA A 107 -6.59 10.82 9.22
N ILE A 108 -7.03 9.76 8.53
CA ILE A 108 -7.96 8.78 9.07
C ILE A 108 -7.34 8.03 10.25
N LEU A 109 -6.10 7.55 10.13
CA LEU A 109 -5.42 6.81 11.20
C LEU A 109 -5.14 7.66 12.42
N GLU A 110 -4.76 8.93 12.23
CA GLU A 110 -4.53 9.89 13.32
C GLU A 110 -5.82 10.16 14.11
N ALA A 111 -6.94 10.27 13.40
CA ALA A 111 -8.23 10.50 14.03
C ALA A 111 -8.86 9.26 14.69
N GLU A 112 -8.53 8.05 14.22
CA GLU A 112 -8.96 6.78 14.86
C GLU A 112 -8.22 6.53 16.18
N GLY A 113 -7.18 7.29 16.46
CA GLY A 113 -6.30 7.10 17.60
C GLY A 113 -5.29 5.96 17.37
N GLN A 114 -4.17 6.08 18.04
CA GLN A 114 -3.14 5.05 18.01
C GLN A 114 -3.49 3.94 19.00
N ARG A 115 -3.22 2.70 18.62
CA ARG A 115 -3.20 1.56 19.54
C ARG A 115 -1.80 1.47 20.16
N PRO A 116 -1.54 2.13 21.31
CA PRO A 116 -0.18 2.36 21.79
C PRO A 116 0.58 1.04 22.07
N ALA A 117 -0.09 0.05 22.64
CA ALA A 117 0.51 -1.25 22.90
C ALA A 117 0.96 -1.97 21.64
N ARG A 118 0.10 -1.98 20.60
CA ARG A 118 0.43 -2.59 19.30
C ARG A 118 1.60 -1.87 18.64
N ASN A 119 1.58 -0.54 18.64
CA ASN A 119 2.61 0.26 18.01
C ASN A 119 3.95 0.12 18.74
N LEU A 120 3.95 0.05 20.08
CA LEU A 120 5.14 -0.19 20.88
C LEU A 120 5.73 -1.58 20.59
N LEU A 121 4.89 -2.62 20.52
CA LEU A 121 5.31 -3.97 20.18
C LEU A 121 5.94 -4.02 18.79
N LEU A 122 5.25 -3.49 17.80
CA LEU A 122 5.76 -3.44 16.41
C LEU A 122 7.06 -2.64 16.32
N LYS A 123 7.14 -1.48 16.98
CA LYS A 123 8.36 -0.67 17.01
C LYS A 123 9.53 -1.42 17.64
N ARG A 124 9.30 -2.14 18.75
CA ARG A 124 10.34 -2.95 19.39
C ARG A 124 10.80 -4.13 18.53
N VAL A 125 9.85 -4.85 17.94
CA VAL A 125 10.16 -6.02 17.11
C VAL A 125 10.81 -5.60 15.80
N LEU A 126 10.17 -4.69 15.04
CA LEU A 126 10.67 -4.28 13.72
C LEU A 126 11.90 -3.36 13.82
N GLY A 127 12.00 -2.56 14.88
CA GLY A 127 13.16 -1.68 15.12
C GLY A 127 14.40 -2.42 15.61
N ASN A 128 14.24 -3.61 16.17
CA ASN A 128 15.37 -4.43 16.60
C ASN A 128 15.62 -5.59 15.63
N ARG A 129 16.58 -5.38 14.72
CA ARG A 129 16.93 -6.34 13.68
C ARG A 129 17.26 -7.74 14.22
N ARG A 130 18.00 -7.82 15.33
CA ARG A 130 18.40 -9.12 15.93
C ARG A 130 17.19 -9.87 16.48
N LEU A 131 16.31 -9.15 17.20
CA LEU A 131 15.07 -9.73 17.73
C LEU A 131 14.13 -10.17 16.60
N PHE A 132 13.95 -9.35 15.57
CA PHE A 132 13.12 -9.68 14.41
C PHE A 132 13.58 -10.95 13.71
N HIS A 133 14.89 -11.09 13.44
CA HIS A 133 15.46 -12.27 12.81
C HIS A 133 15.35 -13.51 13.70
N PHE A 134 15.58 -13.35 14.98
CA PHE A 134 15.44 -14.44 15.95
C PHE A 134 14.00 -14.98 15.97
N LEU A 135 13.00 -14.07 16.01
CA LEU A 135 11.60 -14.44 15.98
C LEU A 135 11.21 -15.15 14.69
N LEU A 136 11.67 -14.67 13.53
CA LEU A 136 11.40 -15.32 12.25
C LEU A 136 12.03 -16.70 12.14
N ARG A 137 13.26 -16.89 12.63
CA ARG A 137 13.90 -18.22 12.69
C ARG A 137 13.14 -19.17 13.59
N ARG A 138 12.66 -18.71 14.75
CA ARG A 138 11.82 -19.53 15.63
C ARG A 138 10.47 -19.84 14.99
N ALA A 139 9.86 -18.88 14.34
CA ALA A 139 8.62 -19.08 13.61
C ALA A 139 8.77 -20.11 12.48
N SER A 140 9.92 -20.17 11.79
CA SER A 140 10.18 -21.17 10.75
C SER A 140 10.24 -22.60 11.30
N LEU A 141 10.63 -22.78 12.54
CA LEU A 141 10.63 -24.09 13.22
C LEU A 141 9.22 -24.49 13.67
N VAL A 142 8.49 -23.53 14.26
CA VAL A 142 7.14 -23.77 14.81
C VAL A 142 6.10 -23.98 13.70
N GLN A 143 6.31 -23.41 12.51
CA GLN A 143 5.36 -23.56 11.40
C GLN A 143 5.31 -24.99 10.80
N LYS A 144 6.35 -25.82 11.01
CA LYS A 144 6.47 -27.14 10.36
C LYS A 144 5.19 -27.98 10.37
N PRO A 145 4.47 -28.16 11.50
CA PRO A 145 3.24 -28.95 11.51
C PRO A 145 2.07 -28.32 10.76
N LEU A 146 2.12 -27.01 10.48
CA LEU A 146 1.05 -26.23 9.83
C LEU A 146 1.29 -26.03 8.33
N VAL A 147 2.48 -26.35 7.84
CA VAL A 147 2.86 -26.17 6.43
C VAL A 147 2.34 -27.34 5.59
N ARG A 148 1.63 -27.02 4.51
CA ARG A 148 1.27 -27.96 3.45
C ARG A 148 1.85 -27.47 2.13
N GLY A 149 2.89 -28.16 1.62
CA GLY A 149 3.67 -27.70 0.49
C GLY A 149 4.47 -26.43 0.84
N GLN A 150 4.28 -25.36 0.09
CA GLN A 150 4.94 -24.06 0.33
C GLN A 150 4.07 -23.05 1.10
N TYR A 151 2.92 -23.48 1.65
CA TYR A 151 1.93 -22.56 2.23
C TYR A 151 1.48 -23.01 3.62
N LEU A 152 1.20 -22.00 4.46
CA LEU A 152 0.48 -22.15 5.72
C LEU A 152 -1.02 -22.00 5.43
N ARG A 153 -1.80 -23.06 5.63
CA ARG A 153 -3.25 -23.03 5.34
C ARG A 153 -4.11 -22.59 6.51
N HIS A 154 -3.67 -22.81 7.73
CA HIS A 154 -4.43 -22.47 8.93
C HIS A 154 -3.50 -21.82 9.93
N LEU A 155 -3.70 -20.55 10.18
CA LEU A 155 -3.09 -19.88 11.32
C LEU A 155 -3.84 -20.23 12.60
N PRO A 156 -3.15 -20.36 13.74
CA PRO A 156 -3.82 -20.65 15.01
C PRO A 156 -4.90 -19.61 15.34
N LEU A 157 -5.91 -20.03 16.08
CA LEU A 157 -7.18 -19.38 16.46
C LEU A 157 -7.18 -17.86 16.71
N PHE A 158 -6.05 -17.24 16.99
CA PHE A 158 -5.95 -15.82 17.33
C PHE A 158 -5.95 -14.86 16.12
N PHE A 159 -5.85 -15.38 14.89
CA PHE A 159 -5.74 -14.58 13.65
C PHE A 159 -6.94 -14.79 12.71
N THR A 160 -8.13 -14.99 13.22
CA THR A 160 -9.14 -15.83 12.59
C THR A 160 -10.08 -15.20 11.58
N SER A 161 -10.33 -13.90 11.54
CA SER A 161 -11.44 -13.41 10.73
C SER A 161 -11.09 -13.14 9.27
N GLU A 162 -9.93 -12.58 9.00
CA GLU A 162 -9.55 -12.14 7.64
C GLU A 162 -8.72 -13.18 6.87
N HIS A 163 -8.16 -14.18 7.56
CA HIS A 163 -7.21 -15.14 6.97
C HIS A 163 -7.81 -16.52 6.67
N ARG A 164 -9.09 -16.73 6.88
CA ARG A 164 -9.74 -18.04 6.66
C ARG A 164 -9.61 -18.57 5.24
N PHE A 165 -9.56 -17.68 4.25
CA PHE A 165 -9.49 -18.05 2.83
C PHE A 165 -8.12 -17.79 2.19
N ARG A 166 -7.18 -17.16 2.90
CA ARG A 166 -5.85 -16.85 2.36
C ARG A 166 -4.81 -17.84 2.88
N SER A 167 -4.04 -18.40 1.97
CA SER A 167 -2.83 -19.14 2.31
C SER A 167 -1.67 -18.16 2.41
N LEU A 168 -0.88 -18.24 3.50
CA LEU A 168 0.34 -17.47 3.62
C LEU A 168 1.52 -18.32 3.15
N PRO A 169 2.52 -17.73 2.47
CA PRO A 169 3.72 -18.47 2.14
C PRO A 169 4.47 -18.89 3.42
N ALA A 170 5.02 -20.07 3.40
CA ALA A 170 5.82 -20.57 4.51
C ALA A 170 7.17 -19.84 4.57
N LEU A 171 7.72 -19.69 5.77
CA LEU A 171 9.07 -19.17 5.94
C LEU A 171 10.09 -20.22 5.47
N ALA A 172 11.11 -19.75 4.75
CA ALA A 172 12.20 -20.61 4.32
C ALA A 172 12.95 -21.19 5.53
N PRO A 173 13.41 -22.43 5.46
CA PRO A 173 14.17 -23.05 6.55
C PRO A 173 15.51 -22.35 6.80
N THR A 174 16.12 -21.80 5.75
CA THR A 174 17.38 -21.05 5.81
C THR A 174 17.21 -19.73 5.11
N PRO A 175 17.33 -18.59 5.82
CA PRO A 175 17.26 -17.26 5.21
C PRO A 175 18.40 -17.01 4.22
N LEU A 176 18.15 -16.16 3.19
CA LEU A 176 19.16 -15.78 2.19
C LEU A 176 20.46 -15.31 2.82
N ARG A 177 20.39 -14.49 3.86
CA ARG A 177 21.58 -13.94 4.53
C ARG A 177 22.50 -14.99 5.15
N ASP A 178 21.93 -16.14 5.57
CA ASP A 178 22.71 -17.25 6.12
C ASP A 178 23.33 -18.10 5.00
N LEU A 179 22.81 -17.98 3.80
CA LEU A 179 23.36 -18.59 2.59
C LEU A 179 24.38 -17.70 1.86
N TRP A 180 24.40 -16.40 2.18
CA TRP A 180 25.16 -15.39 1.43
C TRP A 180 26.66 -15.68 1.39
N ASP A 181 27.27 -16.08 2.51
CA ASP A 181 28.70 -16.36 2.60
C ASP A 181 29.13 -17.55 1.72
N ARG A 182 28.20 -18.48 1.45
CA ARG A 182 28.39 -19.64 0.56
C ARG A 182 28.20 -19.30 -0.92
N LEU A 183 27.46 -18.22 -1.20
CA LEU A 183 27.02 -17.86 -2.54
C LEU A 183 27.80 -16.70 -3.13
N ASN A 184 28.52 -15.94 -2.27
CA ASN A 184 29.25 -14.76 -2.74
C ASN A 184 30.25 -15.15 -3.84
N PRO A 185 29.90 -14.98 -5.13
CA PRO A 185 30.75 -15.41 -6.21
C PRO A 185 32.01 -14.53 -6.23
N ARG A 186 33.15 -15.12 -5.99
CA ARG A 186 34.43 -14.45 -6.15
C ARG A 186 34.84 -14.54 -7.61
N LEU A 187 34.35 -13.60 -8.42
CA LEU A 187 34.75 -13.50 -9.84
C LEU A 187 36.14 -12.92 -9.94
N GLN A 188 36.98 -13.50 -10.81
CA GLN A 188 38.36 -13.06 -10.98
C GLN A 188 38.47 -11.66 -11.61
N ASN A 189 37.56 -11.29 -12.53
CA ASN A 189 37.54 -9.97 -13.18
C ASN A 189 36.10 -9.44 -13.27
N PRO A 190 35.52 -8.90 -12.19
CA PRO A 190 34.16 -8.40 -12.23
C PRO A 190 34.07 -7.10 -13.04
N ARG A 191 33.19 -7.05 -14.03
CA ARG A 191 32.91 -5.83 -14.81
C ARG A 191 32.16 -4.79 -14.00
N TYR A 192 31.29 -5.23 -13.09
CA TYR A 192 30.43 -4.37 -12.29
C TYR A 192 30.34 -4.84 -10.84
N ARG A 193 30.17 -3.90 -9.94
CA ARG A 193 29.80 -4.19 -8.55
C ARG A 193 28.30 -3.94 -8.39
N VAL A 194 27.55 -4.98 -8.01
CA VAL A 194 26.09 -4.95 -7.87
C VAL A 194 25.73 -5.14 -6.43
N ALA A 195 24.81 -4.33 -5.90
CA ALA A 195 24.22 -4.51 -4.58
C ALA A 195 22.84 -5.17 -4.71
N LEU A 196 22.62 -6.29 -4.01
CA LEU A 196 21.35 -6.97 -3.98
C LEU A 196 20.57 -6.55 -2.74
N PHE A 197 19.38 -5.96 -2.94
CA PHE A 197 18.43 -5.64 -1.89
C PHE A 197 17.25 -6.64 -1.92
N GLY A 198 17.34 -7.70 -1.11
CA GLY A 198 16.32 -8.76 -1.07
C GLY A 198 15.04 -8.38 -0.32
N GLY A 199 15.11 -7.45 0.62
CA GLY A 199 14.00 -7.17 1.54
C GLY A 199 13.65 -8.38 2.41
N CYS A 200 12.62 -8.26 3.26
CA CYS A 200 12.24 -9.33 4.18
C CYS A 200 11.63 -10.54 3.47
N LEU A 201 10.92 -10.33 2.37
CA LEU A 201 10.22 -11.41 1.67
C LEU A 201 11.20 -12.35 0.96
N VAL A 202 12.12 -11.79 0.21
CA VAL A 202 13.17 -12.58 -0.48
C VAL A 202 14.14 -13.21 0.52
N ASP A 203 14.42 -12.54 1.64
CA ASP A 203 15.33 -13.05 2.65
C ASP A 203 14.75 -14.27 3.40
N PHE A 204 13.48 -14.18 3.83
CA PHE A 204 12.89 -15.16 4.75
C PHE A 204 11.85 -16.08 4.13
N VAL A 205 11.35 -15.80 2.93
CA VAL A 205 10.29 -16.59 2.30
C VAL A 205 10.74 -17.21 0.98
N TYR A 206 11.37 -16.41 0.11
CA TYR A 206 11.77 -16.84 -1.25
C TYR A 206 13.27 -16.64 -1.52
N PRO A 207 14.17 -17.21 -0.71
CA PRO A 207 15.62 -17.06 -0.92
C PRO A 207 16.09 -17.59 -2.27
N GLU A 208 15.39 -18.56 -2.85
CA GLU A 208 15.69 -19.12 -4.15
C GLU A 208 15.64 -18.10 -5.30
N GLN A 209 14.80 -17.05 -5.19
CA GLN A 209 14.75 -15.98 -6.18
C GLN A 209 16.05 -15.16 -6.19
N ALA A 210 16.59 -14.85 -5.01
CA ALA A 210 17.88 -14.17 -4.92
C ALA A 210 19.03 -15.06 -5.36
N LEU A 211 18.96 -16.36 -5.07
CA LEU A 211 19.95 -17.34 -5.54
C LEU A 211 19.99 -17.41 -7.07
N ALA A 212 18.81 -17.45 -7.69
CA ALA A 212 18.70 -17.44 -9.15
C ALA A 212 19.28 -16.14 -9.73
N LEU A 213 18.97 -14.98 -9.12
CA LEU A 213 19.54 -13.69 -9.55
C LEU A 213 21.07 -13.66 -9.43
N VAL A 214 21.62 -14.12 -8.31
CA VAL A 214 23.08 -14.18 -8.12
C VAL A 214 23.74 -15.05 -9.20
N ARG A 215 23.16 -16.23 -9.51
CA ARG A 215 23.66 -17.11 -10.58
C ARG A 215 23.60 -16.48 -11.97
N LEU A 216 22.60 -15.61 -12.24
CA LEU A 216 22.48 -14.92 -13.52
C LEU A 216 23.50 -13.78 -13.67
N LEU A 217 23.95 -13.20 -12.54
CA LEU A 217 24.87 -12.08 -12.51
C LEU A 217 26.34 -12.52 -12.36
N SER A 218 26.59 -13.79 -12.07
CA SER A 218 27.93 -14.41 -11.97
C SER A 218 28.31 -15.17 -13.21
#